data_63ce67462d93727978f683faa822f938
#
_entry.id   63ce67462d93727978f683faa822f938
#
_cell.length_a   1.000
_cell.length_b   1.000
_cell.length_c   1.000
_cell.angle_alpha   90.00
_cell.angle_beta   90.00
_cell.angle_gamma   90.00
#
_symmetry.space_group_name_H-M   'P 1'
#
loop_
_entity.id
_entity.type
_entity.pdbx_description
1 polymer ?
#
loop_
_entity_poly.entity_id
_entity_poly.type
_entity_poly.pdbx_seq_one_letter_code
_entity_poly.pdbx_strand_id
1 'polypeptide(L)'
;SEMCIRDRLNALACCAAAEFLGVPGDAAECGLNKFTGSSRRFQLVGKMSNGATVVDDYAHHPSEMKATLNTAKEMHFDRILCAFQPHTYTRTKALFPEFVDALKLCDQAVLAPIYAAREKNTIGIYSSDIAREVPGAVSFDSFDEIADYLRKEAGPNDLVLTMGAGNINEVGPMLIKNK
;
A
#
# COMPACT_ATOMS: atom_id res chain seq x y z
N SER A 1 -16.80 2.96 11.38
CA SER A 1 -15.41 2.79 10.97
C SER A 1 -14.59 3.88 11.66
N GLU A 2 -13.55 3.50 12.37
CA GLU A 2 -12.65 4.49 12.96
C GLU A 2 -11.87 5.15 11.84
N MET A 3 -12.25 6.37 11.50
CA MET A 3 -11.46 7.22 10.62
C MET A 3 -10.07 7.41 11.23
N CYS A 4 -9.00 7.12 10.48
CA CYS A 4 -7.66 7.33 10.99
C CYS A 4 -7.41 8.82 11.28
N ILE A 5 -6.43 9.12 12.15
CA ILE A 5 -6.11 10.52 12.54
C ILE A 5 -5.87 11.41 11.32
N ARG A 6 -5.20 10.87 10.30
CA ARG A 6 -4.98 11.57 9.02
C ARG A 6 -6.28 11.99 8.34
N ASP A 7 -7.28 11.11 8.30
CA ASP A 7 -8.56 11.38 7.63
C ASP A 7 -9.36 12.41 8.41
N ARG A 8 -9.29 12.40 9.74
CA ARG A 8 -9.87 13.43 10.61
C ARG A 8 -9.24 14.81 10.37
N LEU A 9 -7.90 14.87 10.27
CA LEU A 9 -7.20 16.12 9.96
C LEU A 9 -7.53 16.64 8.57
N ASN A 10 -7.64 15.76 7.57
CA ASN A 10 -8.06 16.13 6.22
C ASN A 10 -9.50 16.63 6.19
N ALA A 11 -10.42 15.99 6.93
CA ALA A 11 -11.80 16.44 7.07
C ALA A 11 -11.88 17.83 7.72
N LEU A 12 -11.11 18.09 8.79
CA LEU A 12 -11.02 19.40 9.42
C LEU A 12 -10.49 20.47 8.47
N ALA A 13 -9.44 20.16 7.69
CA ALA A 13 -8.90 21.07 6.68
C ALA A 13 -9.93 21.36 5.59
N CYS A 14 -10.70 20.35 5.18
CA CYS A 14 -11.79 20.49 4.22
C CYS A 14 -12.90 21.42 4.77
N CYS A 15 -13.30 21.25 6.04
CA CYS A 15 -14.27 22.13 6.68
C CYS A 15 -13.79 23.58 6.75
N ALA A 16 -12.54 23.80 7.15
CA ALA A 16 -11.95 25.14 7.22
C ALA A 16 -11.87 25.82 5.85
N ALA A 17 -11.50 25.05 4.81
CA ALA A 17 -11.50 25.56 3.43
C ALA A 17 -12.92 25.88 2.93
N ALA A 18 -13.89 25.02 3.25
CA ALA A 18 -15.29 25.24 2.90
C ALA A 18 -15.84 26.52 3.54
N GLU A 19 -15.58 26.73 4.83
CA GLU A 19 -15.94 27.94 5.55
C GLU A 19 -15.30 29.19 4.94
N PHE A 20 -14.01 29.15 4.64
CA PHE A 20 -13.29 30.24 3.99
C PHE A 20 -13.85 30.60 2.62
N LEU A 21 -14.34 29.60 1.87
CA LEU A 21 -14.97 29.77 0.54
C LEU A 21 -16.46 30.09 0.61
N GLY A 22 -17.04 30.23 1.82
CA GLY A 22 -18.47 30.54 2.00
C GLY A 22 -19.40 29.36 1.66
N VAL A 23 -18.91 28.13 1.68
CA VAL A 23 -19.74 26.93 1.51
C VAL A 23 -20.55 26.70 2.79
N PRO A 24 -21.88 26.53 2.72
CA PRO A 24 -22.71 26.26 3.90
C PRO A 24 -22.25 24.98 4.63
N GLY A 25 -22.31 25.01 5.97
CA GLY A 25 -21.81 23.89 6.80
C GLY A 25 -22.54 22.57 6.54
N ASP A 26 -23.85 22.62 6.31
CA ASP A 26 -24.67 21.46 5.93
C ASP A 26 -24.25 20.84 4.59
N ALA A 27 -23.85 21.66 3.63
CA ALA A 27 -23.32 21.19 2.34
C ALA A 27 -21.93 20.53 2.53
N ALA A 28 -21.07 21.11 3.37
CA ALA A 28 -19.76 20.54 3.70
C ALA A 28 -19.93 19.21 4.44
N GLU A 29 -20.83 19.12 5.42
CA GLU A 29 -21.16 17.89 6.13
C GLU A 29 -21.71 16.81 5.18
N CYS A 30 -22.64 17.17 4.30
CA CYS A 30 -23.18 16.25 3.30
C CYS A 30 -22.10 15.72 2.37
N GLY A 31 -21.16 16.57 1.95
CA GLY A 31 -20.01 16.18 1.12
C GLY A 31 -19.09 15.20 1.83
N LEU A 32 -18.75 15.46 3.10
CA LEU A 32 -17.91 14.59 3.91
C LEU A 32 -18.57 13.23 4.19
N ASN A 33 -19.89 13.21 4.48
CA ASN A 33 -20.62 11.96 4.71
C ASN A 33 -20.75 11.08 3.46
N LYS A 34 -20.68 11.67 2.26
CA LYS A 34 -20.66 10.94 0.98
C LYS A 34 -19.26 10.54 0.53
N PHE A 35 -18.23 11.05 1.18
CA PHE A 35 -16.85 10.73 0.83
C PHE A 35 -16.49 9.31 1.25
N THR A 36 -16.19 8.46 0.28
CA THR A 36 -15.85 7.04 0.48
C THR A 36 -14.35 6.76 0.56
N GLY A 37 -13.54 7.81 0.69
CA GLY A 37 -12.08 7.71 0.70
C GLY A 37 -11.44 8.10 -0.65
N SER A 38 -10.15 8.36 -0.63
CA SER A 38 -9.35 8.58 -1.85
C SER A 38 -8.90 7.24 -2.42
N SER A 39 -8.89 7.13 -3.75
CA SER A 39 -8.28 5.98 -4.41
C SER A 39 -6.85 5.74 -3.90
N ARG A 40 -6.50 4.46 -3.73
CA ARG A 40 -5.16 4.06 -3.31
C ARG A 40 -4.73 4.63 -1.94
N ARG A 41 -5.66 4.82 -1.00
CA ARG A 41 -5.41 5.25 0.38
C ARG A 41 -6.03 4.24 1.34
N PHE A 42 -5.32 3.15 1.63
CA PHE A 42 -5.82 1.98 2.34
C PHE A 42 -7.17 1.51 1.76
N GLN A 43 -7.22 1.48 0.44
CA GLN A 43 -8.44 1.22 -0.32
C GLN A 43 -8.74 -0.27 -0.33
N LEU A 44 -9.91 -0.66 0.17
CA LEU A 44 -10.39 -2.03 0.02
C LEU A 44 -10.60 -2.33 -1.48
N VAL A 45 -9.87 -3.30 -2.01
CA VAL A 45 -10.01 -3.81 -3.38
C VAL A 45 -11.05 -4.91 -3.42
N GLY A 46 -11.05 -5.80 -2.44
CA GLY A 46 -11.99 -6.91 -2.34
C GLY A 46 -11.47 -8.03 -1.46
N LYS A 47 -12.05 -9.22 -1.65
CA LYS A 47 -11.60 -10.46 -1.00
C LYS A 47 -11.20 -11.49 -2.03
N MET A 48 -10.16 -12.24 -1.73
CA MET A 48 -9.78 -13.43 -2.49
C MET A 48 -10.79 -14.57 -2.25
N SER A 49 -10.81 -15.57 -3.14
CA SER A 49 -11.69 -16.73 -3.02
C SER A 49 -11.52 -17.53 -1.72
N ASN A 50 -10.32 -17.49 -1.13
CA ASN A 50 -10.01 -18.12 0.16
C ASN A 50 -10.40 -17.26 1.39
N GLY A 51 -10.89 -16.03 1.19
CA GLY A 51 -11.32 -15.13 2.26
C GLY A 51 -10.33 -14.02 2.62
N ALA A 52 -9.07 -14.08 2.17
CA ALA A 52 -8.08 -13.04 2.41
C ALA A 52 -8.55 -11.68 1.90
N THR A 53 -8.31 -10.63 2.68
CA THR A 53 -8.69 -9.26 2.33
C THR A 53 -7.58 -8.59 1.52
N VAL A 54 -7.95 -7.96 0.40
CA VAL A 54 -7.00 -7.24 -0.47
C VAL A 54 -7.21 -5.74 -0.35
N VAL A 55 -6.13 -5.01 -0.02
CA VAL A 55 -6.11 -3.56 0.14
C VAL A 55 -5.00 -2.96 -0.72
N ASP A 56 -5.22 -1.78 -1.29
CA ASP A 56 -4.21 -1.00 -2.02
C ASP A 56 -3.89 0.31 -1.30
N ASP A 57 -2.60 0.64 -1.22
CA ASP A 57 -2.13 1.91 -0.66
C ASP A 57 -1.04 2.54 -1.54
N TYR A 58 -1.11 3.84 -1.71
CA TYR A 58 -0.15 4.61 -2.50
C TYR A 58 1.17 4.88 -1.79
N ALA A 59 1.30 4.50 -0.52
CA ALA A 59 2.49 4.72 0.29
C ALA A 59 3.75 4.23 -0.45
N HIS A 60 4.72 5.12 -0.59
CA HIS A 60 5.94 4.88 -1.36
C HIS A 60 7.18 5.53 -0.71
N HIS A 61 7.00 6.21 0.40
CA HIS A 61 8.07 6.69 1.29
C HIS A 61 8.09 5.84 2.56
N PRO A 62 9.26 5.51 3.13
CA PRO A 62 9.33 4.63 4.31
C PRO A 62 8.47 5.07 5.49
N SER A 63 8.33 6.39 5.73
CA SER A 63 7.45 6.90 6.79
C SER A 63 5.97 6.62 6.53
N GLU A 64 5.52 6.74 5.27
CA GLU A 64 4.16 6.41 4.86
C GLU A 64 3.90 4.91 4.99
N MET A 65 4.87 4.08 4.52
CA MET A 65 4.80 2.63 4.64
C MET A 65 4.68 2.18 6.09
N LYS A 66 5.49 2.75 6.99
CA LYS A 66 5.42 2.46 8.44
C LYS A 66 4.05 2.83 9.00
N ALA A 67 3.48 3.98 8.62
CA ALA A 67 2.15 4.40 9.06
C ALA A 67 1.07 3.42 8.58
N THR A 68 1.09 3.04 7.30
CA THR A 68 0.14 2.09 6.71
C THR A 68 0.25 0.71 7.35
N LEU A 69 1.47 0.17 7.53
CA LEU A 69 1.70 -1.14 8.13
C LEU A 69 1.33 -1.17 9.62
N ASN A 70 1.59 -0.10 10.37
CA ASN A 70 1.15 -0.02 11.76
C ASN A 70 -0.37 0.04 11.88
N THR A 71 -1.05 0.80 11.00
CA THR A 71 -2.51 0.78 10.93
C THR A 71 -3.04 -0.62 10.61
N ALA A 72 -2.41 -1.33 9.69
CA ALA A 72 -2.78 -2.70 9.35
C ALA A 72 -2.62 -3.67 10.54
N LYS A 73 -1.58 -3.48 11.38
CA LYS A 73 -1.37 -4.28 12.61
C LYS A 73 -2.44 -4.07 13.68
N GLU A 74 -3.06 -2.90 13.72
CA GLU A 74 -4.19 -2.62 14.63
C GLU A 74 -5.50 -3.28 14.18
N MET A 75 -5.54 -3.73 12.92
CA MET A 75 -6.67 -4.49 12.38
C MET A 75 -6.46 -5.98 12.63
N HIS A 76 -7.45 -6.68 13.11
CA HIS A 76 -7.38 -8.09 13.56
C HIS A 76 -7.20 -9.10 12.40
N PHE A 77 -6.12 -8.97 11.62
CA PHE A 77 -5.68 -9.96 10.63
C PHE A 77 -4.66 -10.92 11.26
N ASP A 78 -4.60 -12.15 10.74
CA ASP A 78 -3.64 -13.15 11.22
C ASP A 78 -2.22 -12.81 10.75
N ARG A 79 -2.07 -12.39 9.48
CA ARG A 79 -0.80 -11.97 8.88
C ARG A 79 -1.02 -10.83 7.89
N ILE A 80 0.04 -10.05 7.68
CA ILE A 80 0.11 -8.99 6.67
C ILE A 80 1.12 -9.41 5.60
N LEU A 81 0.65 -9.69 4.40
CA LEU A 81 1.46 -9.93 3.21
C LEU A 81 1.53 -8.64 2.41
N CYS A 82 2.70 -8.01 2.32
CA CYS A 82 2.88 -6.72 1.65
C CYS A 82 3.59 -6.89 0.30
N ALA A 83 2.87 -6.69 -0.81
CA ALA A 83 3.44 -6.58 -2.14
C ALA A 83 3.86 -5.12 -2.38
N PHE A 84 5.16 -4.86 -2.30
CA PHE A 84 5.72 -3.51 -2.40
C PHE A 84 6.45 -3.28 -3.72
N GLN A 85 6.17 -2.14 -4.37
CA GLN A 85 6.91 -1.66 -5.53
C GLN A 85 7.69 -0.40 -5.18
N PRO A 86 9.04 -0.47 -5.08
CA PRO A 86 9.85 0.72 -4.92
C PRO A 86 9.69 1.67 -6.12
N HIS A 87 9.73 2.97 -5.86
CA HIS A 87 9.53 4.00 -6.89
C HIS A 87 10.81 4.80 -7.07
N THR A 88 11.39 4.75 -8.27
CA THR A 88 12.66 5.30 -8.75
C THR A 88 13.91 4.66 -8.13
N TYR A 89 14.96 4.53 -8.94
CA TYR A 89 16.23 3.95 -8.50
C TYR A 89 16.96 4.85 -7.51
N THR A 90 16.95 6.17 -7.75
CA THR A 90 17.63 7.14 -6.89
C THR A 90 17.05 7.16 -5.48
N ARG A 91 15.70 7.19 -5.34
CA ARG A 91 15.04 7.13 -4.04
C ARG A 91 15.28 5.78 -3.35
N THR A 92 15.18 4.68 -4.09
CA THR A 92 15.40 3.34 -3.55
C THR A 92 16.82 3.23 -2.97
N LYS A 93 17.83 3.78 -3.65
CA LYS A 93 19.21 3.80 -3.14
C LYS A 93 19.37 4.70 -1.92
N ALA A 94 18.78 5.91 -1.97
CA ALA A 94 18.95 6.91 -0.91
C ALA A 94 18.28 6.50 0.42
N LEU A 95 17.14 5.76 0.34
CA LEU A 95 16.35 5.37 1.51
C LEU A 95 16.36 3.84 1.72
N PHE A 96 17.42 3.18 1.25
CA PHE A 96 17.51 1.71 1.28
C PHE A 96 17.34 1.13 2.68
N PRO A 97 18.08 1.59 3.72
CA PRO A 97 17.93 1.06 5.08
C PRO A 97 16.51 1.27 5.63
N GLU A 98 15.93 2.43 5.35
CA GLU A 98 14.59 2.79 5.83
C GLU A 98 13.49 1.94 5.17
N PHE A 99 13.67 1.55 3.90
CA PHE A 99 12.77 0.59 3.23
C PHE A 99 12.87 -0.79 3.86
N VAL A 100 14.08 -1.26 4.13
CA VAL A 100 14.30 -2.54 4.82
C VAL A 100 13.60 -2.54 6.19
N ASP A 101 13.79 -1.47 6.97
CA ASP A 101 13.17 -1.36 8.30
C ASP A 101 11.64 -1.25 8.24
N ALA A 102 11.09 -0.57 7.23
CA ALA A 102 9.64 -0.50 7.05
C ALA A 102 9.05 -1.88 6.70
N LEU A 103 9.69 -2.61 5.79
CA LEU A 103 9.21 -3.92 5.35
C LEU A 103 9.31 -5.01 6.42
N LYS A 104 10.19 -4.87 7.41
CA LYS A 104 10.20 -5.76 8.59
C LYS A 104 8.94 -5.67 9.46
N LEU A 105 8.07 -4.70 9.21
CA LEU A 105 6.80 -4.56 9.92
C LEU A 105 5.69 -5.48 9.40
N CYS A 106 5.78 -6.02 8.20
CA CYS A 106 4.85 -7.04 7.71
C CYS A 106 5.39 -8.46 7.98
N ASP A 107 4.50 -9.45 7.92
CA ASP A 107 4.86 -10.86 8.14
C ASP A 107 5.52 -11.47 6.90
N GLN A 108 5.11 -11.01 5.71
CA GLN A 108 5.68 -11.43 4.44
C GLN A 108 5.83 -10.23 3.50
N ALA A 109 7.05 -9.89 3.14
CA ALA A 109 7.33 -8.89 2.10
C ALA A 109 7.53 -9.57 0.73
N VAL A 110 6.86 -9.02 -0.29
CA VAL A 110 6.94 -9.46 -1.69
C VAL A 110 7.30 -8.26 -2.54
N LEU A 111 8.49 -8.29 -3.16
CA LEU A 111 9.03 -7.13 -3.88
C LEU A 111 8.75 -7.25 -5.39
N ALA A 112 8.14 -6.21 -5.96
CA ALA A 112 8.03 -6.01 -7.40
C ALA A 112 9.27 -5.30 -7.96
N PRO A 113 9.53 -5.35 -9.27
CA PRO A 113 10.58 -4.57 -9.90
C PRO A 113 10.41 -3.08 -9.62
N ILE A 114 11.54 -2.37 -9.43
CA ILE A 114 11.51 -0.92 -9.20
C ILE A 114 10.78 -0.21 -10.34
N TYR A 115 9.77 0.59 -10.01
CA TYR A 115 9.11 1.45 -10.99
C TYR A 115 10.05 2.60 -11.36
N ALA A 116 10.61 2.53 -12.56
CA ALA A 116 11.67 3.44 -12.99
C ALA A 116 11.19 4.89 -13.18
N ALA A 117 9.89 5.11 -13.46
CA ALA A 117 9.35 6.38 -13.92
C ALA A 117 10.12 6.92 -15.14
N ARG A 118 10.98 7.93 -14.95
CA ARG A 118 11.81 8.52 -16.02
C ARG A 118 13.30 8.20 -15.87
N GLU A 119 13.66 7.39 -14.85
CA GLU A 119 15.05 7.07 -14.56
C GLU A 119 15.53 5.85 -15.34
N LYS A 120 16.83 5.79 -15.59
CA LYS A 120 17.54 4.58 -16.02
C LYS A 120 18.34 4.04 -14.84
N ASN A 121 18.42 2.72 -14.71
CA ASN A 121 19.21 2.09 -13.65
C ASN A 121 20.71 2.20 -13.93
N THR A 122 21.28 3.37 -13.65
CA THR A 122 22.72 3.63 -13.77
C THR A 122 23.51 3.31 -12.50
N ILE A 123 22.80 3.06 -11.40
CA ILE A 123 23.39 2.83 -10.07
C ILE A 123 23.34 1.36 -9.64
N GLY A 124 22.79 0.49 -10.48
CA GLY A 124 22.80 -0.96 -10.28
C GLY A 124 22.06 -1.45 -9.06
N ILE A 125 20.90 -0.82 -8.71
CA ILE A 125 20.05 -1.24 -7.58
C ILE A 125 18.81 -1.96 -8.09
N TYR A 126 18.40 -3.01 -7.38
CA TYR A 126 17.26 -3.85 -7.70
C TYR A 126 16.39 -4.12 -6.46
N SER A 127 15.15 -4.47 -6.67
CA SER A 127 14.23 -4.85 -5.58
C SER A 127 14.73 -6.09 -4.82
N SER A 128 15.42 -7.00 -5.52
CA SER A 128 16.06 -8.17 -4.91
C SER A 128 17.15 -7.81 -3.89
N ASP A 129 17.75 -6.61 -3.99
CA ASP A 129 18.72 -6.16 -2.98
C ASP A 129 18.02 -5.86 -1.66
N ILE A 130 16.83 -5.23 -1.70
CA ILE A 130 15.99 -5.04 -0.51
C ILE A 130 15.53 -6.39 0.05
N ALA A 131 15.08 -7.30 -0.82
CA ALA A 131 14.58 -8.61 -0.38
C ALA A 131 15.64 -9.41 0.38
N ARG A 132 16.93 -9.32 0.02
CA ARG A 132 18.02 -9.99 0.75
C ARG A 132 18.22 -9.51 2.18
N GLU A 133 17.87 -8.25 2.48
CA GLU A 133 18.05 -7.63 3.81
C GLU A 133 16.80 -7.76 4.70
N VAL A 134 15.66 -8.19 4.13
CA VAL A 134 14.41 -8.39 4.87
C VAL A 134 14.19 -9.89 5.08
N PRO A 135 14.17 -10.39 6.33
CA PRO A 135 13.99 -11.82 6.59
C PRO A 135 12.72 -12.38 5.95
N GLY A 136 12.86 -13.46 5.21
CA GLY A 136 11.74 -14.14 4.55
C GLY A 136 11.17 -13.43 3.31
N ALA A 137 11.67 -12.25 2.96
CA ALA A 137 11.18 -11.54 1.78
C ALA A 137 11.55 -12.26 0.48
N VAL A 138 10.67 -12.12 -0.50
CA VAL A 138 10.86 -12.63 -1.87
C VAL A 138 10.74 -11.49 -2.89
N SER A 139 11.35 -11.64 -4.06
CA SER A 139 11.21 -10.71 -5.16
C SER A 139 10.90 -11.47 -6.45
N PHE A 140 10.07 -10.88 -7.30
CA PHE A 140 9.67 -11.43 -8.59
C PHE A 140 9.83 -10.39 -9.69
N ASP A 141 9.91 -10.85 -10.92
CA ASP A 141 10.12 -9.99 -12.08
C ASP A 141 8.81 -9.57 -12.76
N SER A 142 7.69 -10.21 -12.41
CA SER A 142 6.37 -9.91 -12.98
C SER A 142 5.26 -9.87 -11.93
N PHE A 143 4.16 -9.16 -12.26
CA PHE A 143 2.97 -9.12 -11.40
C PHE A 143 2.19 -10.44 -11.41
N ASP A 144 2.29 -11.23 -12.48
CA ASP A 144 1.69 -12.57 -12.53
C ASP A 144 2.34 -13.49 -11.49
N GLU A 145 3.68 -13.50 -11.41
CA GLU A 145 4.41 -14.27 -10.39
C GLU A 145 4.07 -13.82 -8.97
N ILE A 146 3.97 -12.50 -8.75
CA ILE A 146 3.55 -11.92 -7.46
C ILE A 146 2.14 -12.38 -7.11
N ALA A 147 1.21 -12.29 -8.06
CA ALA A 147 -0.18 -12.70 -7.83
C ALA A 147 -0.28 -14.21 -7.56
N ASP A 148 0.44 -15.04 -8.30
CA ASP A 148 0.45 -16.49 -8.11
C ASP A 148 1.06 -16.88 -6.75
N TYR A 149 2.15 -16.22 -6.34
CA TYR A 149 2.73 -16.39 -5.02
C TYR A 149 1.74 -16.02 -3.91
N LEU A 150 1.11 -14.83 -3.99
CA LEU A 150 0.15 -14.36 -3.00
C LEU A 150 -1.09 -15.25 -2.91
N ARG A 151 -1.57 -15.79 -4.04
CA ARG A 151 -2.69 -16.75 -4.03
C ARG A 151 -2.37 -18.04 -3.27
N LYS A 152 -1.12 -18.47 -3.36
CA LYS A 152 -0.64 -19.68 -2.70
C LYS A 152 -0.40 -19.47 -1.21
N GLU A 153 0.17 -18.33 -0.84
CA GLU A 153 0.63 -18.07 0.52
C GLU A 153 -0.44 -17.47 1.44
N ALA A 154 -1.39 -16.68 0.89
CA ALA A 154 -2.38 -16.02 1.71
C ALA A 154 -3.42 -16.98 2.28
N GLY A 155 -3.64 -16.90 3.59
CA GLY A 155 -4.70 -17.61 4.32
C GLY A 155 -6.02 -16.83 4.39
N PRO A 156 -7.10 -17.43 4.90
CA PRO A 156 -8.45 -16.84 4.83
C PRO A 156 -8.63 -15.55 5.65
N ASN A 157 -7.86 -15.32 6.70
CA ASN A 157 -7.93 -14.11 7.53
C ASN A 157 -6.68 -13.23 7.38
N ASP A 158 -5.92 -13.40 6.31
CA ASP A 158 -4.76 -12.58 6.03
C ASP A 158 -5.16 -11.26 5.33
N LEU A 159 -4.33 -10.24 5.53
CA LEU A 159 -4.35 -9.01 4.74
C LEU A 159 -3.28 -9.09 3.65
N VAL A 160 -3.70 -8.96 2.40
CA VAL A 160 -2.82 -8.73 1.27
C VAL A 160 -2.82 -7.24 0.95
N LEU A 161 -1.69 -6.58 1.13
CA LEU A 161 -1.53 -5.15 0.91
C LEU A 161 -0.66 -4.89 -0.31
N THR A 162 -1.21 -4.32 -1.38
CA THR A 162 -0.42 -3.76 -2.48
C THR A 162 -0.01 -2.34 -2.13
N MET A 163 1.30 -2.03 -2.23
CA MET A 163 1.84 -0.76 -1.76
C MET A 163 2.87 -0.17 -2.72
N GLY A 164 2.69 1.11 -3.08
CA GLY A 164 3.63 1.83 -3.95
C GLY A 164 2.97 2.85 -4.86
N ALA A 165 3.75 3.82 -5.36
CA ALA A 165 3.27 4.88 -6.26
C ALA A 165 3.29 4.48 -7.75
N GLY A 166 3.83 3.32 -8.08
CA GLY A 166 3.82 2.75 -9.44
C GLY A 166 2.52 2.04 -9.76
N ASN A 167 2.63 0.99 -10.55
CA ASN A 167 1.48 0.21 -11.05
C ASN A 167 1.23 -1.10 -10.28
N ILE A 168 1.81 -1.29 -9.09
CA ILE A 168 1.60 -2.46 -8.24
C ILE A 168 0.11 -2.69 -7.88
N ASN A 169 -0.70 -1.63 -7.92
CA ASN A 169 -2.15 -1.72 -7.71
C ASN A 169 -2.86 -2.64 -8.72
N GLU A 170 -2.24 -2.95 -9.86
CA GLU A 170 -2.76 -3.90 -10.84
C GLU A 170 -2.83 -5.33 -10.28
N VAL A 171 -1.99 -5.67 -9.30
CA VAL A 171 -1.98 -6.99 -8.64
C VAL A 171 -3.28 -7.23 -7.85
N GLY A 172 -3.83 -6.21 -7.19
CA GLY A 172 -5.04 -6.35 -6.38
C GLY A 172 -6.22 -6.95 -7.18
N PRO A 173 -6.63 -6.36 -8.31
CA PRO A 173 -7.66 -6.93 -9.18
C PRO A 173 -7.34 -8.34 -9.71
N MET A 174 -6.07 -8.68 -9.92
CA MET A 174 -5.68 -10.03 -10.34
C MET A 174 -5.99 -11.06 -9.27
N LEU A 175 -5.87 -10.71 -7.99
CA LEU A 175 -6.12 -11.60 -6.85
C LEU A 175 -7.60 -11.88 -6.61
N ILE A 176 -8.49 -10.94 -6.91
CA ILE A 176 -9.93 -11.05 -6.66
C ILE A 176 -10.72 -11.60 -7.87
N LYS A 177 -10.14 -11.55 -9.08
CA LYS A 177 -10.75 -12.20 -10.25
C LYS A 177 -10.57 -13.70 -10.12
N ASN A 178 -11.69 -14.43 -9.99
CA ASN A 178 -11.66 -15.89 -10.17
C ASN A 178 -11.24 -16.18 -11.62
N LYS A 179 -10.18 -16.99 -11.77
CA LYS A 179 -9.86 -17.59 -13.07
C LYS A 179 -10.91 -18.64 -13.42
#